data_9edf35f18800fe6335884a70b648d6d4
#
_entry.id   9edf35f18800fe6335884a70b648d6d4
#
_cell.length_a   1.000
_cell.length_b   1.000
_cell.length_c   1.000
_cell.angle_alpha   90.00
_cell.angle_beta   90.00
_cell.angle_gamma   90.00
#
_symmetry.space_group_name_H-M   'P 1'
#
loop_
_entity.id
_entity.type
_entity.pdbx_description
1 polymer ?
#
loop_
_entity_poly.entity_id
_entity_poly.type
_entity_poly.pdbx_seq_one_letter_code
_entity_poly.pdbx_strand_id
1 'polypeptide(L)'
;MIDKSRSKSLIKKIVLAAGLSNRYGKKNKLSQYINNKPVINHLIDKLLSIYDPSELLIVIGYEHKTIINLINNPKIEFIYNHDYKKGIGTSISAGIKELELTIKGAMIIPADMPVLSTKDLIKLQNKFLELNCSKVIFPRYKSQIGNPVLLPKNYFKILESLKEDCGAKSQIKNNDIVTVNTDIGTIFDIDTISNLNTAKSIL
;
A
#
# COMPACT_ATOMS: atom_id res chain seq x y z
N MET A 1 -29.80 16.71 2.85
CA MET A 1 -29.23 15.63 3.66
C MET A 1 -28.88 14.49 2.72
N ILE A 2 -27.61 14.32 2.37
CA ILE A 2 -27.18 13.20 1.54
C ILE A 2 -27.10 12.00 2.47
N ASP A 3 -27.92 10.99 2.21
CA ASP A 3 -27.95 9.72 2.93
C ASP A 3 -26.57 9.05 2.86
N LYS A 4 -25.84 9.08 3.98
CA LYS A 4 -24.60 8.35 4.19
C LYS A 4 -24.90 6.89 4.56
N SER A 5 -25.77 6.22 3.81
CA SER A 5 -25.81 4.76 3.85
C SER A 5 -24.48 4.28 3.31
N ARG A 6 -23.65 3.68 4.17
CA ARG A 6 -22.31 3.14 3.90
C ARG A 6 -22.38 2.15 2.73
N SER A 7 -22.26 2.64 1.52
CA SER A 7 -21.94 1.73 0.41
C SER A 7 -20.56 1.16 0.71
N LYS A 8 -20.50 -0.15 0.97
CA LYS A 8 -19.25 -0.87 1.23
C LYS A 8 -18.27 -0.53 0.11
N SER A 9 -17.08 -0.03 0.44
CA SER A 9 -16.08 0.35 -0.56
C SER A 9 -15.79 -0.82 -1.49
N LEU A 10 -15.72 -0.55 -2.78
CA LEU A 10 -15.40 -1.56 -3.80
C LEU A 10 -13.90 -1.87 -3.89
N ILE A 11 -13.07 -1.08 -3.20
CA ILE A 11 -11.61 -1.13 -3.29
C ILE A 11 -11.02 -1.26 -1.90
N LYS A 12 -10.34 -2.37 -1.60
CA LYS A 12 -9.57 -2.54 -0.35
C LYS A 12 -8.17 -1.96 -0.50
N LYS A 13 -7.69 -1.22 0.50
CA LYS A 13 -6.34 -0.67 0.56
C LYS A 13 -5.47 -1.62 1.38
N ILE A 14 -4.58 -2.34 0.71
CA ILE A 14 -3.68 -3.32 1.33
C ILE A 14 -2.32 -2.65 1.55
N VAL A 15 -1.98 -2.37 2.81
CA VAL A 15 -0.71 -1.76 3.21
C VAL A 15 0.29 -2.86 3.56
N LEU A 16 1.41 -2.92 2.84
CA LEU A 16 2.45 -3.93 3.06
C LEU A 16 3.47 -3.44 4.09
N ALA A 17 3.35 -3.92 5.32
CA ALA A 17 4.17 -3.55 6.47
C ALA A 17 4.95 -4.74 7.08
N ALA A 18 5.17 -5.82 6.30
CA ALA A 18 5.76 -7.08 6.77
C ALA A 18 7.28 -7.19 6.54
N GLY A 19 7.90 -6.23 5.83
CA GLY A 19 9.28 -6.32 5.33
C GLY A 19 10.36 -6.31 6.42
N LEU A 20 11.47 -7.03 6.17
CA LEU A 20 12.61 -7.18 7.10
C LEU A 20 13.48 -5.93 7.27
N SER A 21 13.34 -4.92 6.41
CA SER A 21 14.18 -3.70 6.42
C SER A 21 15.69 -3.96 6.24
N ASN A 22 16.09 -5.04 5.57
CA ASN A 22 17.48 -5.50 5.46
C ASN A 22 18.47 -4.42 4.97
N ARG A 23 18.06 -3.60 3.99
CA ARG A 23 18.88 -2.50 3.43
C ARG A 23 18.98 -1.29 4.36
N TYR A 24 18.07 -1.17 5.31
CA TYR A 24 18.07 -0.09 6.30
C TYR A 24 19.00 -0.38 7.49
N GLY A 25 19.31 -1.65 7.76
CA GLY A 25 20.19 -2.12 8.84
C GLY A 25 19.45 -2.92 9.93
N LYS A 26 19.89 -2.76 11.20
CA LYS A 26 19.37 -3.57 12.32
C LYS A 26 17.98 -3.13 12.83
N LYS A 27 17.52 -1.93 12.46
CA LYS A 27 16.26 -1.36 12.95
C LYS A 27 15.17 -1.45 11.87
N ASN A 28 13.92 -1.65 12.28
CA ASN A 28 12.79 -1.58 11.37
C ASN A 28 12.62 -0.13 10.87
N LYS A 29 12.67 0.06 9.56
CA LYS A 29 12.54 1.39 8.94
C LYS A 29 11.20 2.05 9.22
N LEU A 30 10.13 1.27 9.38
CA LEU A 30 8.78 1.76 9.62
C LEU A 30 8.60 2.38 11.02
N SER A 31 9.40 1.93 11.99
CA SER A 31 9.42 2.47 13.35
C SER A 31 10.37 3.65 13.55
N GLN A 32 11.12 4.05 12.52
CA GLN A 32 12.00 5.23 12.59
C GLN A 32 11.16 6.51 12.56
N TYR A 33 11.74 7.62 13.04
CA TYR A 33 11.02 8.88 13.21
C TYR A 33 11.42 9.90 12.14
N ILE A 34 10.40 10.54 11.57
CA ILE A 34 10.50 11.76 10.78
C ILE A 34 9.69 12.82 11.53
N ASN A 35 10.33 13.94 11.93
CA ASN A 35 9.67 15.06 12.62
C ASN A 35 8.77 14.59 13.79
N ASN A 36 9.34 13.79 14.70
CA ASN A 36 8.67 13.22 15.89
C ASN A 36 7.51 12.24 15.62
N LYS A 37 7.33 11.76 14.37
CA LYS A 37 6.30 10.81 14.00
C LYS A 37 6.94 9.57 13.34
N PRO A 38 6.54 8.32 13.68
CA PRO A 38 7.01 7.11 13.00
C PRO A 38 6.73 7.14 11.50
N VAL A 39 7.64 6.59 10.69
CA VAL A 39 7.51 6.53 9.22
C VAL A 39 6.14 5.98 8.82
N ILE A 40 5.71 4.87 9.40
CA ILE A 40 4.43 4.25 9.07
C ILE A 40 3.23 5.17 9.34
N ASN A 41 3.27 5.95 10.42
CA ASN A 41 2.16 6.81 10.81
C ASN A 41 1.97 7.99 9.85
N HIS A 42 3.03 8.45 9.16
CA HIS A 42 2.87 9.45 8.10
C HIS A 42 1.97 8.95 6.96
N LEU A 43 2.09 7.69 6.58
CA LEU A 43 1.23 7.09 5.56
C LEU A 43 -0.17 6.80 6.11
N ILE A 44 -0.27 6.13 7.27
CA ILE A 44 -1.55 5.71 7.85
C ILE A 44 -2.46 6.91 8.12
N ASP A 45 -1.94 8.01 8.68
CA ASP A 45 -2.74 9.21 8.93
C ASP A 45 -3.30 9.83 7.63
N LYS A 46 -2.51 9.82 6.56
CA LYS A 46 -2.97 10.25 5.23
C LYS A 46 -4.07 9.34 4.69
N LEU A 47 -3.93 8.02 4.82
CA LEU A 47 -4.97 7.08 4.41
C LEU A 47 -6.25 7.29 5.21
N LEU A 48 -6.16 7.42 6.53
CA LEU A 48 -7.30 7.66 7.43
C LEU A 48 -7.96 9.02 7.25
N SER A 49 -7.27 10.00 6.66
CA SER A 49 -7.88 11.30 6.34
C SER A 49 -8.84 11.25 5.14
N ILE A 50 -8.77 10.20 4.31
CA ILE A 50 -9.54 10.09 3.06
C ILE A 50 -10.33 8.78 2.94
N TYR A 51 -10.01 7.74 3.73
CA TYR A 51 -10.66 6.43 3.70
C TYR A 51 -11.20 6.03 5.08
N ASP A 52 -12.28 5.25 5.10
CA ASP A 52 -12.74 4.63 6.35
C ASP A 52 -11.71 3.56 6.81
N PRO A 53 -11.43 3.46 8.13
CA PRO A 53 -10.51 2.44 8.65
C PRO A 53 -10.82 1.02 8.21
N SER A 54 -12.11 0.66 8.02
CA SER A 54 -12.52 -0.67 7.54
C SER A 54 -12.11 -0.96 6.10
N GLU A 55 -11.74 0.06 5.32
CA GLU A 55 -11.22 -0.10 3.96
C GLU A 55 -9.72 -0.47 3.95
N LEU A 56 -9.03 -0.32 5.09
CA LEU A 56 -7.62 -0.63 5.24
C LEU A 56 -7.42 -2.06 5.73
N LEU A 57 -6.48 -2.76 5.11
CA LEU A 57 -5.95 -4.05 5.54
C LEU A 57 -4.43 -3.94 5.61
N ILE A 58 -3.84 -4.14 6.78
CA ILE A 58 -2.39 -4.02 6.96
C ILE A 58 -1.78 -5.40 7.11
N VAL A 59 -0.92 -5.76 6.16
CA VAL A 59 -0.15 -7.01 6.19
C VAL A 59 1.12 -6.78 6.99
N ILE A 60 1.24 -7.46 8.12
CA ILE A 60 2.33 -7.37 9.08
C ILE A 60 3.18 -8.65 9.09
N GLY A 61 4.42 -8.54 9.58
CA GLY A 61 5.36 -9.67 9.68
C GLY A 61 6.47 -9.37 10.68
N TYR A 62 7.61 -8.84 10.18
CA TYR A 62 8.73 -8.45 11.05
C TYR A 62 8.31 -7.39 12.06
N GLU A 63 8.65 -7.62 13.34
CA GLU A 63 8.28 -6.72 14.47
C GLU A 63 6.79 -6.34 14.51
N HIS A 64 5.89 -7.26 14.14
CA HIS A 64 4.45 -7.02 14.03
C HIS A 64 3.83 -6.33 15.25
N LYS A 65 4.22 -6.72 16.48
CA LYS A 65 3.70 -6.10 17.72
C LYS A 65 4.03 -4.61 17.79
N THR A 66 5.26 -4.23 17.40
CA THR A 66 5.68 -2.83 17.33
C THR A 66 4.83 -2.06 16.32
N ILE A 67 4.61 -2.62 15.14
CA ILE A 67 3.82 -1.97 14.07
C ILE A 67 2.36 -1.77 14.49
N ILE A 68 1.72 -2.79 15.09
CA ILE A 68 0.35 -2.69 15.61
C ILE A 68 0.25 -1.58 16.67
N ASN A 69 1.19 -1.54 17.63
CA ASN A 69 1.21 -0.54 18.69
C ASN A 69 1.42 0.88 18.16
N LEU A 70 2.25 1.07 17.12
CA LEU A 70 2.47 2.38 16.52
C LEU A 70 1.20 2.90 15.81
N ILE A 71 0.48 2.04 15.10
CA ILE A 71 -0.76 2.41 14.39
C ILE A 71 -1.90 2.63 15.38
N ASN A 72 -2.02 1.78 16.40
CA ASN A 72 -2.96 1.87 17.52
C ASN A 72 -4.40 2.28 17.12
N ASN A 73 -4.94 1.65 16.10
CA ASN A 73 -6.31 1.89 15.66
C ASN A 73 -7.11 0.56 15.61
N PRO A 74 -8.06 0.34 16.54
CA PRO A 74 -8.77 -0.93 16.68
C PRO A 74 -9.76 -1.21 15.52
N LYS A 75 -10.03 -0.24 14.65
CA LYS A 75 -10.92 -0.40 13.49
C LYS A 75 -10.19 -0.85 12.23
N ILE A 76 -8.86 -0.86 12.26
CA ILE A 76 -8.02 -1.33 11.14
C ILE A 76 -7.82 -2.84 11.29
N GLU A 77 -7.96 -3.55 10.20
CA GLU A 77 -7.71 -4.98 10.10
C GLU A 77 -6.21 -5.27 9.89
N PHE A 78 -5.67 -6.22 10.66
CA PHE A 78 -4.27 -6.65 10.54
C PHE A 78 -4.20 -8.13 10.19
N ILE A 79 -3.36 -8.46 9.19
CA ILE A 79 -3.10 -9.85 8.79
C ILE A 79 -1.62 -10.15 9.00
N TYR A 80 -1.34 -11.22 9.75
CA TYR A 80 0.02 -11.68 9.96
C TYR A 80 0.47 -12.62 8.84
N ASN A 81 1.47 -12.21 8.08
CA ASN A 81 2.09 -13.05 7.06
C ASN A 81 3.19 -13.91 7.70
N HIS A 82 2.93 -15.20 7.89
CA HIS A 82 3.91 -16.16 8.43
C HIS A 82 5.15 -16.34 7.54
N ASP A 83 4.98 -16.12 6.24
CA ASP A 83 6.01 -16.30 5.21
C ASP A 83 6.75 -14.99 4.84
N TYR A 84 6.63 -13.94 5.65
CA TYR A 84 7.18 -12.60 5.34
C TYR A 84 8.68 -12.60 4.98
N LYS A 85 9.45 -13.58 5.48
CA LYS A 85 10.89 -13.72 5.18
C LYS A 85 11.16 -14.18 3.74
N LYS A 86 10.16 -14.76 3.07
CA LYS A 86 10.30 -15.29 1.70
C LYS A 86 10.16 -14.21 0.62
N GLY A 87 9.75 -12.98 0.98
CA GLY A 87 9.68 -11.86 0.04
C GLY A 87 8.29 -11.22 -0.08
N ILE A 88 8.22 -10.12 -0.83
CA ILE A 88 7.03 -9.25 -0.95
C ILE A 88 5.82 -9.99 -1.54
N GLY A 89 6.01 -10.97 -2.42
CA GLY A 89 4.93 -11.74 -3.04
C GLY A 89 4.06 -12.45 -2.02
N THR A 90 4.67 -12.99 -0.95
CA THR A 90 3.92 -13.65 0.12
C THR A 90 3.03 -12.67 0.91
N SER A 91 3.47 -11.42 1.06
CA SER A 91 2.67 -10.38 1.72
C SER A 91 1.50 -9.92 0.84
N ILE A 92 1.71 -9.79 -0.47
CA ILE A 92 0.62 -9.50 -1.42
C ILE A 92 -0.39 -10.64 -1.39
N SER A 93 0.07 -11.88 -1.51
CA SER A 93 -0.78 -13.08 -1.45
C SER A 93 -1.61 -13.14 -0.17
N ALA A 94 -1.00 -12.90 1.00
CA ALA A 94 -1.69 -12.88 2.28
C ALA A 94 -2.82 -11.84 2.31
N GLY A 95 -2.55 -10.62 1.86
CA GLY A 95 -3.56 -9.55 1.83
C GLY A 95 -4.69 -9.81 0.82
N ILE A 96 -4.39 -10.37 -0.34
CA ILE A 96 -5.41 -10.67 -1.36
C ILE A 96 -6.36 -11.80 -0.92
N LYS A 97 -5.86 -12.82 -0.23
CA LYS A 97 -6.67 -13.95 0.28
C LYS A 97 -7.76 -13.53 1.27
N GLU A 98 -7.58 -12.43 1.97
CA GLU A 98 -8.55 -11.90 2.95
C GLU A 98 -9.65 -11.04 2.31
N LEU A 99 -9.61 -10.83 1.00
CA LEU A 99 -10.58 -9.96 0.35
C LEU A 99 -11.94 -10.64 0.20
N GLU A 100 -12.99 -9.93 0.63
CA GLU A 100 -14.36 -10.37 0.42
C GLU A 100 -14.72 -10.45 -1.07
N LEU A 101 -15.66 -11.32 -1.41
CA LEU A 101 -16.13 -11.51 -2.78
C LEU A 101 -16.73 -10.26 -3.41
N THR A 102 -17.21 -9.32 -2.61
CA THR A 102 -17.78 -8.03 -3.02
C THR A 102 -16.74 -7.02 -3.50
N ILE A 103 -15.47 -7.20 -3.12
CA ILE A 103 -14.36 -6.32 -3.52
C ILE A 103 -14.09 -6.48 -5.02
N LYS A 104 -14.02 -5.36 -5.74
CA LYS A 104 -13.75 -5.29 -7.19
C LYS A 104 -12.30 -4.95 -7.52
N GLY A 105 -11.55 -4.41 -6.56
CA GLY A 105 -10.15 -4.06 -6.74
C GLY A 105 -9.39 -3.93 -5.44
N ALA A 106 -8.06 -3.99 -5.53
CA ALA A 106 -7.14 -3.77 -4.42
C ALA A 106 -6.12 -2.68 -4.77
N MET A 107 -5.88 -1.77 -3.84
CA MET A 107 -4.76 -0.82 -3.91
C MET A 107 -3.64 -1.36 -3.03
N ILE A 108 -2.53 -1.79 -3.64
CA ILE A 108 -1.37 -2.31 -2.93
C ILE A 108 -0.42 -1.15 -2.64
N ILE A 109 -0.16 -0.88 -1.37
CA ILE A 109 0.58 0.29 -0.89
C ILE A 109 1.76 -0.18 -0.04
N PRO A 110 3.03 0.05 -0.45
CA PRO A 110 4.17 -0.11 0.45
C PRO A 110 4.07 0.83 1.66
N ALA A 111 4.34 0.31 2.87
CA ALA A 111 4.18 1.07 4.11
C ALA A 111 5.26 2.16 4.32
N ASP A 112 6.34 2.11 3.57
CA ASP A 112 7.53 2.94 3.66
C ASP A 112 7.50 4.18 2.75
N MET A 113 6.31 4.64 2.37
CA MET A 113 6.08 5.80 1.49
C MET A 113 5.51 7.02 2.25
N PRO A 114 6.25 7.62 3.18
CA PRO A 114 5.72 8.71 4.03
C PRO A 114 5.39 9.99 3.26
N VAL A 115 5.99 10.18 2.08
CA VAL A 115 5.82 11.39 1.24
C VAL A 115 4.60 11.26 0.28
N LEU A 116 4.04 10.05 0.12
CA LEU A 116 2.87 9.83 -0.74
C LEU A 116 1.72 10.79 -0.38
N SER A 117 1.13 11.46 -1.39
CA SER A 117 0.11 12.47 -1.18
C SER A 117 -1.32 11.90 -1.24
N THR A 118 -2.24 12.48 -0.47
CA THR A 118 -3.68 12.14 -0.54
C THR A 118 -4.27 12.48 -1.90
N LYS A 119 -3.79 13.56 -2.54
CA LYS A 119 -4.19 13.97 -3.89
C LYS A 119 -3.91 12.87 -4.91
N ASP A 120 -2.71 12.27 -4.87
CA ASP A 120 -2.34 11.20 -5.80
C ASP A 120 -3.14 9.93 -5.53
N LEU A 121 -3.36 9.57 -4.26
CA LEU A 121 -4.20 8.43 -3.88
C LEU A 121 -5.62 8.55 -4.45
N ILE A 122 -6.25 9.72 -4.28
CA ILE A 122 -7.58 10.01 -4.81
C ILE A 122 -7.58 9.96 -6.34
N LYS A 123 -6.58 10.56 -6.98
CA LYS A 123 -6.45 10.60 -8.44
C LYS A 123 -6.33 9.19 -9.05
N LEU A 124 -5.53 8.34 -8.44
CA LEU A 124 -5.37 6.93 -8.86
C LEU A 124 -6.69 6.16 -8.68
N GLN A 125 -7.34 6.30 -7.53
CA GLN A 125 -8.62 5.64 -7.27
C GLN A 125 -9.71 6.09 -8.23
N ASN A 126 -9.82 7.39 -8.49
CA ASN A 126 -10.83 7.93 -9.43
C ASN A 126 -10.61 7.37 -10.84
N LYS A 127 -9.36 7.29 -11.30
CA LYS A 127 -9.04 6.68 -12.60
C LYS A 127 -9.41 5.20 -12.67
N PHE A 128 -9.20 4.46 -11.59
CA PHE A 128 -9.58 3.05 -11.50
C PHE A 128 -11.11 2.87 -11.56
N LEU A 129 -11.86 3.71 -10.87
CA LEU A 129 -13.34 3.71 -10.89
C LEU A 129 -13.88 4.14 -12.25
N GLU A 130 -13.32 5.18 -12.89
CA GLU A 130 -13.65 5.64 -14.23
C GLU A 130 -13.56 4.52 -15.27
N LEU A 131 -12.59 3.62 -15.10
CA LEU A 131 -12.40 2.45 -15.95
C LEU A 131 -13.17 1.21 -15.45
N ASN A 132 -14.20 1.40 -14.61
CA ASN A 132 -15.03 0.33 -14.06
C ASN A 132 -14.23 -0.79 -13.37
N CYS A 133 -13.12 -0.45 -12.70
CA CYS A 133 -12.22 -1.40 -12.04
C CYS A 133 -11.73 -2.53 -12.98
N SER A 134 -11.48 -2.24 -14.25
CA SER A 134 -11.13 -3.23 -15.27
C SER A 134 -9.67 -3.21 -15.70
N LYS A 135 -8.95 -2.15 -15.38
CA LYS A 135 -7.53 -1.95 -15.75
C LYS A 135 -6.64 -1.81 -14.53
N VAL A 136 -5.39 -2.19 -14.68
CA VAL A 136 -4.35 -1.95 -13.68
C VAL A 136 -3.90 -0.49 -13.77
N ILE A 137 -3.91 0.22 -12.64
CA ILE A 137 -3.47 1.62 -12.59
C ILE A 137 -2.15 1.73 -11.85
N PHE A 138 -1.16 2.29 -12.52
CA PHE A 138 0.11 2.68 -11.93
C PHE A 138 0.25 4.21 -11.89
N PRO A 139 0.81 4.77 -10.81
CA PRO A 139 1.31 6.13 -10.84
C PRO A 139 2.55 6.23 -11.73
N ARG A 140 2.73 7.38 -12.35
CA ARG A 140 3.93 7.73 -13.09
C ARG A 140 4.38 9.13 -12.70
N TYR A 141 5.62 9.22 -12.25
CA TYR A 141 6.31 10.50 -12.08
C TYR A 141 7.46 10.59 -13.07
N LYS A 142 7.39 11.58 -14.01
CA LYS A 142 8.30 11.68 -15.17
C LYS A 142 8.29 10.35 -15.96
N SER A 143 9.45 9.70 -16.10
CA SER A 143 9.60 8.39 -16.80
C SER A 143 9.44 7.17 -15.89
N GLN A 144 9.32 7.34 -14.57
CA GLN A 144 9.32 6.25 -13.60
C GLN A 144 7.91 5.84 -13.23
N ILE A 145 7.67 4.53 -13.21
CA ILE A 145 6.44 3.92 -12.67
C ILE A 145 6.67 3.63 -11.18
N GLY A 146 5.76 4.09 -10.33
CA GLY A 146 5.84 3.97 -8.89
C GLY A 146 4.75 3.12 -8.25
N ASN A 147 4.48 3.43 -6.98
CA ASN A 147 3.45 2.85 -6.13
C ASN A 147 2.55 3.97 -5.57
N PRO A 148 1.32 3.66 -5.12
CA PRO A 148 0.67 2.34 -5.07
C PRO A 148 0.18 1.85 -6.43
N VAL A 149 -0.08 0.55 -6.55
CA VAL A 149 -0.74 -0.03 -7.72
C VAL A 149 -2.17 -0.41 -7.38
N LEU A 150 -3.12 -0.10 -8.29
CA LEU A 150 -4.49 -0.62 -8.21
C LEU A 150 -4.66 -1.78 -9.18
N LEU A 151 -5.19 -2.87 -8.66
CA LEU A 151 -5.35 -4.14 -9.36
C LEU A 151 -6.82 -4.54 -9.37
N PRO A 152 -7.39 -4.85 -10.54
CA PRO A 152 -8.76 -5.33 -10.65
C PRO A 152 -8.88 -6.79 -10.18
N LYS A 153 -10.10 -7.19 -9.81
CA LYS A 153 -10.41 -8.51 -9.23
C LYS A 153 -9.95 -9.70 -10.09
N ASN A 154 -9.94 -9.56 -11.41
CA ASN A 154 -9.49 -10.62 -12.31
C ASN A 154 -8.02 -11.02 -12.12
N TYR A 155 -7.21 -10.18 -11.45
CA TYR A 155 -5.84 -10.50 -11.06
C TYR A 155 -5.73 -11.22 -9.70
N PHE A 156 -6.78 -11.24 -8.87
CA PHE A 156 -6.68 -11.78 -7.50
C PHE A 156 -6.20 -13.23 -7.47
N LYS A 157 -6.77 -14.10 -8.31
CA LYS A 157 -6.41 -15.53 -8.37
C LYS A 157 -4.91 -15.75 -8.62
N ILE A 158 -4.29 -14.96 -9.50
CA ILE A 158 -2.85 -15.09 -9.77
C ILE A 158 -2.02 -14.47 -8.64
N LEU A 159 -2.50 -13.38 -8.03
CA LEU A 159 -1.82 -12.72 -6.90
C LEU A 159 -1.86 -13.56 -5.61
N GLU A 160 -2.92 -14.32 -5.38
CA GLU A 160 -3.02 -15.30 -4.28
C GLU A 160 -1.95 -16.39 -4.35
N SER A 161 -1.44 -16.69 -5.54
CA SER A 161 -0.40 -17.70 -5.75
C SER A 161 1.03 -17.13 -5.72
N LEU A 162 1.20 -15.82 -5.50
CA LEU A 162 2.53 -15.21 -5.43
C LEU A 162 3.37 -15.79 -4.30
N LYS A 163 4.64 -16.00 -4.61
CA LYS A 163 5.66 -16.52 -3.68
C LYS A 163 6.93 -15.69 -3.79
N GLU A 164 7.79 -15.82 -2.79
CA GLU A 164 9.15 -15.24 -2.82
C GLU A 164 9.15 -13.71 -3.08
N ASP A 165 10.20 -13.19 -3.68
CA ASP A 165 10.36 -11.77 -3.96
C ASP A 165 9.73 -11.36 -5.31
N CYS A 166 8.58 -11.94 -5.63
CA CYS A 166 7.84 -11.68 -6.84
C CYS A 166 6.76 -10.62 -6.60
N GLY A 167 6.98 -9.40 -7.06
CA GLY A 167 6.00 -8.32 -6.96
C GLY A 167 4.81 -8.50 -7.92
N ALA A 168 3.70 -7.81 -7.65
CA ALA A 168 2.50 -7.87 -8.49
C ALA A 168 2.77 -7.53 -9.97
N LYS A 169 3.68 -6.61 -10.25
CA LYS A 169 3.99 -6.13 -11.61
C LYS A 169 4.43 -7.25 -12.56
N SER A 170 5.12 -8.27 -12.08
CA SER A 170 5.58 -9.39 -12.90
C SER A 170 4.44 -10.24 -13.48
N GLN A 171 3.24 -10.15 -12.90
CA GLN A 171 2.06 -10.92 -13.30
C GLN A 171 1.10 -10.13 -14.20
N ILE A 172 1.40 -8.86 -14.49
CA ILE A 172 0.48 -7.96 -15.19
C ILE A 172 0.80 -7.95 -16.67
N LYS A 173 -0.24 -8.12 -17.50
CA LYS A 173 -0.13 -7.99 -18.96
C LYS A 173 -0.03 -6.51 -19.34
N ASN A 174 0.89 -6.16 -20.25
CA ASN A 174 1.14 -4.77 -20.67
C ASN A 174 -0.12 -4.05 -21.18
N ASN A 175 -0.99 -4.76 -21.92
CA ASN A 175 -2.24 -4.18 -22.47
C ASN A 175 -3.30 -3.84 -21.42
N ASP A 176 -3.10 -4.28 -20.19
CA ASP A 176 -4.01 -3.99 -19.07
C ASP A 176 -3.55 -2.80 -18.23
N ILE A 177 -2.39 -2.23 -18.53
CA ILE A 177 -1.80 -1.14 -17.74
C ILE A 177 -2.27 0.21 -18.27
N VAL A 178 -2.73 1.06 -17.33
CA VAL A 178 -2.94 2.49 -17.53
C VAL A 178 -2.10 3.25 -16.51
N THR A 179 -1.38 4.27 -16.96
CA THR A 179 -0.59 5.11 -16.06
C THR A 179 -1.25 6.46 -15.82
N VAL A 180 -1.09 6.98 -14.61
CA VAL A 180 -1.59 8.28 -14.16
C VAL A 180 -0.42 9.14 -13.74
N ASN A 181 -0.29 10.35 -14.28
CA ASN A 181 0.75 11.28 -13.86
C ASN A 181 0.52 11.75 -12.42
N THR A 182 1.54 11.65 -11.60
CA THR A 182 1.51 11.91 -10.15
C THR A 182 2.75 12.70 -9.72
N ASP A 183 2.84 13.02 -8.43
CA ASP A 183 3.97 13.69 -7.83
C ASP A 183 5.06 12.70 -7.36
N ILE A 184 6.23 13.23 -6.97
CA ILE A 184 7.41 12.46 -6.55
C ILE A 184 7.12 11.45 -5.44
N GLY A 185 6.15 11.71 -4.57
CA GLY A 185 5.80 10.81 -3.47
C GLY A 185 5.44 9.39 -3.89
N THR A 186 5.05 9.17 -5.15
CA THR A 186 4.70 7.86 -5.69
C THR A 186 5.90 6.99 -6.09
N ILE A 187 7.09 7.58 -6.16
CA ILE A 187 8.36 6.89 -6.45
C ILE A 187 9.36 7.00 -5.28
N PHE A 188 8.92 7.58 -4.16
CA PHE A 188 9.78 7.83 -3.00
C PHE A 188 9.43 6.90 -1.85
N ASP A 189 10.30 5.93 -1.60
CA ASP A 189 10.26 5.00 -0.47
C ASP A 189 11.49 5.14 0.43
N ILE A 190 11.36 4.73 1.69
CA ILE A 190 12.45 4.73 2.66
C ILE A 190 13.17 3.38 2.62
N ASP A 191 14.26 3.30 1.88
CA ASP A 191 15.11 2.10 1.83
C ASP A 191 16.43 2.27 2.59
N THR A 192 16.86 3.51 2.77
CA THR A 192 18.15 3.86 3.39
C THR A 192 17.99 5.01 4.39
N ILE A 193 19.02 5.20 5.24
CA ILE A 193 19.10 6.37 6.15
C ILE A 193 19.13 7.68 5.35
N SER A 194 19.75 7.69 4.17
CA SER A 194 19.75 8.86 3.28
C SER A 194 18.32 9.21 2.83
N ASN A 195 17.51 8.22 2.43
CA ASN A 195 16.10 8.46 2.08
C ASN A 195 15.31 9.03 3.27
N LEU A 196 15.56 8.51 4.49
CA LEU A 196 14.92 9.03 5.70
C LEU A 196 15.26 10.52 5.92
N ASN A 197 16.53 10.91 5.76
CA ASN A 197 16.94 12.31 5.92
C ASN A 197 16.35 13.21 4.84
N THR A 198 16.25 12.74 3.60
CA THR A 198 15.55 13.46 2.52
C THR A 198 14.06 13.63 2.84
N ALA A 199 13.39 12.58 3.36
CA ALA A 199 11.99 12.68 3.76
C ALA A 199 11.75 13.74 4.86
N LYS A 200 12.70 13.93 5.81
CA LYS A 200 12.62 14.97 6.84
C LYS A 200 12.59 16.39 6.28
N SER A 201 13.21 16.63 5.14
CA SER A 201 13.20 17.94 4.49
C SER A 201 11.97 18.18 3.60
N ILE A 202 11.21 17.12 3.27
CA ILE A 202 10.01 17.20 2.44
C ILE A 202 8.75 17.34 3.32
N LEU A 203 8.72 16.70 4.49
CA LEU A 203 7.58 16.64 5.42
C LEU A 203 7.69 17.66 6.54
#